data_66658a0d643c38aa5a3f83af01a1972e
#
_entry.id   66658a0d643c38aa5a3f83af01a1972e
#
_cell.length_a   1.000
_cell.length_b   1.000
_cell.length_c   1.000
_cell.angle_alpha   90.00
_cell.angle_beta   90.00
_cell.angle_gamma   90.00
#
_symmetry.space_group_name_H-M   'P 1'
#
loop_
_entity.id
_entity.type
_entity.pdbx_description
1 polymer ?
#
loop_
_entity_poly.entity_id
_entity_poly.type
_entity_poly.pdbx_seq_one_letter_code
_entity_poly.pdbx_strand_id
1 'polypeptide(L)'
;MKRNFDSVKRLVIKIGTSSLVLPSGKINIEKIDQLAFVISSLHNKGIEVVLVSSGAMGFGLNVLDLDKRPAEVGKQQAVSSVGQVAMMSLYSQVFSHYQTKVSQLLLTRDVVEYPESLANAINAFESLFELGVVPVVNENDAVSVDEMDHATKFGDNDRLSAIVAKIVGADLLIMLSDIDGLFDKNPNVYEDATLRSYVPEITEEILASAGGAGSKFGTGGMMSKIKSAQMVFENHSQMVLMNGENPRDILRVLEGAKIGTLFKQED
;
A
#
# COMPACT_ATOMS: atom_id res chain seq x y z
N MET A 1 -25.68 6.09 -1.40
CA MET A 1 -25.12 6.50 -2.69
C MET A 1 -24.46 5.29 -3.35
N LYS A 2 -24.61 5.06 -4.65
CA LYS A 2 -23.88 4.00 -5.37
C LYS A 2 -22.47 4.54 -5.63
N ARG A 3 -21.43 3.77 -5.26
CA ARG A 3 -20.05 4.12 -5.60
C ARG A 3 -19.88 4.01 -7.11
N ASN A 4 -19.18 4.97 -7.72
CA ASN A 4 -18.88 4.92 -9.15
C ASN A 4 -17.37 5.14 -9.33
N PHE A 5 -16.75 4.20 -10.01
CA PHE A 5 -15.32 4.19 -10.34
C PHE A 5 -15.08 4.02 -11.85
N ASP A 6 -16.12 4.25 -12.70
CA ASP A 6 -16.04 4.07 -14.15
C ASP A 6 -14.98 4.99 -14.81
N SER A 7 -14.65 6.11 -14.16
CA SER A 7 -13.64 7.07 -14.64
C SER A 7 -12.20 6.73 -14.20
N VAL A 8 -12.01 5.70 -13.36
CA VAL A 8 -10.66 5.33 -12.86
C VAL A 8 -9.84 4.76 -14.00
N LYS A 9 -8.75 5.45 -14.33
CA LYS A 9 -7.75 5.04 -15.33
C LYS A 9 -6.44 4.64 -14.69
N ARG A 10 -6.08 5.26 -13.56
CA ARG A 10 -4.84 4.99 -12.84
C ARG A 10 -5.13 4.67 -11.38
N LEU A 11 -4.64 3.52 -10.92
CA LEU A 11 -4.94 2.93 -9.62
C LEU A 11 -3.65 2.59 -8.88
N VAL A 12 -3.53 3.04 -7.63
CA VAL A 12 -2.51 2.54 -6.71
C VAL A 12 -3.14 1.53 -5.75
N ILE A 13 -2.54 0.37 -5.63
CA ILE A 13 -2.93 -0.67 -4.66
C ILE A 13 -1.79 -0.81 -3.64
N LYS A 14 -2.11 -0.67 -2.36
CA LYS A 14 -1.15 -0.90 -1.28
C LYS A 14 -1.47 -2.18 -0.54
N ILE A 15 -0.46 -3.02 -0.34
CA ILE A 15 -0.56 -4.24 0.48
C ILE A 15 0.46 -4.23 1.61
N GLY A 16 0.01 -4.60 2.81
CA GLY A 16 0.83 -4.67 4.02
C GLY A 16 1.51 -6.02 4.23
N THR A 17 2.52 -6.05 5.09
CA THR A 17 3.29 -7.27 5.44
C THR A 17 2.40 -8.38 6.02
N SER A 18 1.42 -8.03 6.85
CA SER A 18 0.50 -8.98 7.48
C SER A 18 -0.34 -9.79 6.48
N SER A 19 -0.54 -9.26 5.27
CA SER A 19 -1.23 -9.99 4.18
C SER A 19 -0.28 -10.90 3.40
N LEU A 20 1.01 -10.57 3.35
CA LEU A 20 2.02 -11.27 2.54
C LEU A 20 2.78 -12.34 3.30
N VAL A 21 2.82 -12.25 4.63
CA VAL A 21 3.55 -13.16 5.51
C VAL A 21 2.57 -13.73 6.53
N LEU A 22 2.49 -15.05 6.57
CA LEU A 22 1.65 -15.78 7.52
C LEU A 22 2.19 -15.66 8.95
N PRO A 23 1.38 -15.88 9.99
CA PRO A 23 1.84 -15.90 11.39
C PRO A 23 2.98 -16.92 11.64
N SER A 24 3.10 -17.94 10.79
CA SER A 24 4.18 -18.91 10.82
C SER A 24 5.53 -18.40 10.28
N GLY A 25 5.60 -17.16 9.80
CA GLY A 25 6.76 -16.59 9.10
C GLY A 25 6.89 -17.01 7.63
N LYS A 26 6.04 -17.92 7.14
CA LYS A 26 6.04 -18.35 5.74
C LYS A 26 5.35 -17.32 4.84
N ILE A 27 5.74 -17.30 3.58
CA ILE A 27 5.14 -16.40 2.57
C ILE A 27 3.74 -16.91 2.19
N ASN A 28 2.79 -16.00 2.13
CA ASN A 28 1.42 -16.27 1.71
C ASN A 28 1.31 -16.23 0.17
N ILE A 29 1.68 -17.34 -0.46
CA ILE A 29 1.72 -17.45 -1.92
C ILE A 29 0.32 -17.30 -2.51
N GLU A 30 -0.71 -17.86 -1.86
CA GLU A 30 -2.11 -17.75 -2.31
C GLU A 30 -2.54 -16.28 -2.42
N LYS A 31 -2.20 -15.46 -1.40
CA LYS A 31 -2.51 -14.04 -1.40
C LYS A 31 -1.83 -13.29 -2.53
N ILE A 32 -0.56 -13.62 -2.79
CA ILE A 32 0.23 -13.04 -3.87
C ILE A 32 -0.35 -13.41 -5.24
N ASP A 33 -0.76 -14.66 -5.42
CA ASP A 33 -1.38 -15.13 -6.66
C ASP A 33 -2.73 -14.45 -6.93
N GLN A 34 -3.60 -14.36 -5.91
CA GLN A 34 -4.87 -13.64 -6.01
C GLN A 34 -4.67 -12.16 -6.36
N LEU A 35 -3.67 -11.52 -5.76
CA LEU A 35 -3.33 -10.11 -6.05
C LEU A 35 -2.82 -9.96 -7.48
N ALA A 36 -1.95 -10.85 -7.94
CA ALA A 36 -1.44 -10.83 -9.30
C ALA A 36 -2.57 -11.04 -10.33
N PHE A 37 -3.49 -11.96 -10.07
CA PHE A 37 -4.70 -12.14 -10.88
C PHE A 37 -5.52 -10.85 -10.99
N VAL A 38 -5.80 -10.19 -9.85
CA VAL A 38 -6.59 -8.96 -9.80
C VAL A 38 -5.90 -7.84 -10.59
N ILE A 39 -4.62 -7.60 -10.32
CA ILE A 39 -3.86 -6.53 -10.98
C ILE A 39 -3.75 -6.79 -12.49
N SER A 40 -3.45 -8.03 -12.89
CA SER A 40 -3.39 -8.39 -14.31
C SER A 40 -4.76 -8.24 -15.00
N SER A 41 -5.84 -8.59 -14.32
CA SER A 41 -7.21 -8.40 -14.84
C SER A 41 -7.54 -6.92 -15.07
N LEU A 42 -7.11 -6.03 -14.17
CA LEU A 42 -7.30 -4.58 -14.30
C LEU A 42 -6.42 -4.01 -15.41
N HIS A 43 -5.17 -4.42 -15.45
CA HIS A 43 -4.22 -4.02 -16.50
C HIS A 43 -4.74 -4.40 -17.90
N ASN A 44 -5.28 -5.61 -18.06
CA ASN A 44 -5.90 -6.06 -19.31
C ASN A 44 -7.16 -5.28 -19.71
N LYS A 45 -7.79 -4.58 -18.75
CA LYS A 45 -8.91 -3.64 -19.02
C LYS A 45 -8.43 -2.23 -19.36
N GLY A 46 -7.12 -2.00 -19.46
CA GLY A 46 -6.51 -0.70 -19.76
C GLY A 46 -6.37 0.22 -18.55
N ILE A 47 -6.47 -0.30 -17.33
CA ILE A 47 -6.21 0.46 -16.10
C ILE A 47 -4.70 0.39 -15.80
N GLU A 48 -4.05 1.52 -15.64
CA GLU A 48 -2.67 1.63 -15.18
C GLU A 48 -2.62 1.36 -13.68
N VAL A 49 -1.94 0.29 -13.27
CA VAL A 49 -1.90 -0.13 -11.87
C VAL A 49 -0.48 -0.02 -11.33
N VAL A 50 -0.32 0.58 -10.15
CA VAL A 50 0.91 0.55 -9.36
C VAL A 50 0.65 -0.27 -8.09
N LEU A 51 1.54 -1.21 -7.79
CA LEU A 51 1.51 -1.97 -6.55
C LEU A 51 2.53 -1.41 -5.56
N VAL A 52 2.08 -0.86 -4.43
CA VAL A 52 2.95 -0.52 -3.30
C VAL A 52 2.96 -1.68 -2.33
N SER A 53 4.08 -2.38 -2.24
CA SER A 53 4.21 -3.61 -1.47
C SER A 53 5.14 -3.43 -0.28
N SER A 54 4.66 -3.85 0.89
CA SER A 54 5.52 -4.09 2.06
C SER A 54 6.09 -5.51 2.01
N GLY A 55 6.83 -5.88 3.04
CA GLY A 55 7.18 -7.28 3.30
C GLY A 55 8.64 -7.65 3.10
N ALA A 56 9.49 -6.77 2.57
CA ALA A 56 10.91 -7.08 2.33
C ALA A 56 11.60 -7.68 3.58
N MET A 57 11.38 -7.11 4.76
CA MET A 57 11.88 -7.67 6.02
C MET A 57 11.36 -9.11 6.26
N GLY A 58 10.06 -9.34 6.09
CA GLY A 58 9.47 -10.67 6.29
C GLY A 58 9.98 -11.73 5.31
N PHE A 59 10.14 -11.35 4.04
CA PHE A 59 10.76 -12.21 3.04
C PHE A 59 12.23 -12.51 3.38
N GLY A 60 12.97 -11.51 3.85
CA GLY A 60 14.37 -11.67 4.26
C GLY A 60 14.52 -12.58 5.46
N LEU A 61 13.67 -12.45 6.47
CA LEU A 61 13.64 -13.37 7.61
C LEU A 61 13.39 -14.81 7.16
N ASN A 62 12.43 -15.00 6.24
CA ASN A 62 12.10 -16.33 5.71
C ASN A 62 13.26 -16.95 4.91
N VAL A 63 13.91 -16.17 4.04
CA VAL A 63 15.03 -16.66 3.20
C VAL A 63 16.27 -17.00 4.04
N LEU A 64 16.50 -16.23 5.12
CA LEU A 64 17.67 -16.37 5.99
C LEU A 64 17.41 -17.27 7.20
N ASP A 65 16.25 -17.92 7.28
CA ASP A 65 15.82 -18.78 8.40
C ASP A 65 15.97 -18.07 9.77
N LEU A 66 15.59 -16.79 9.83
CA LEU A 66 15.64 -15.98 11.05
C LEU A 66 14.25 -15.93 11.71
N ASP A 67 14.17 -16.33 12.99
CA ASP A 67 12.92 -16.34 13.76
C ASP A 67 12.40 -14.95 14.11
N LYS A 68 13.26 -13.93 14.16
CA LYS A 68 12.90 -12.58 14.58
C LYS A 68 13.75 -11.50 13.91
N ARG A 69 13.14 -10.32 13.83
CA ARG A 69 13.81 -9.11 13.32
C ARG A 69 15.06 -8.80 14.14
N PRO A 70 16.23 -8.58 13.50
CA PRO A 70 17.44 -8.13 14.17
C PRO A 70 17.26 -6.79 14.90
N ALA A 71 17.98 -6.59 16.00
CA ALA A 71 17.95 -5.33 16.73
C ALA A 71 18.80 -4.25 16.04
N GLU A 72 19.92 -4.64 15.41
CA GLU A 72 20.87 -3.74 14.78
C GLU A 72 20.33 -3.24 13.43
N VAL A 73 20.38 -1.92 13.22
CA VAL A 73 19.88 -1.28 11.99
C VAL A 73 20.56 -1.85 10.75
N GLY A 74 21.88 -1.97 10.72
CA GLY A 74 22.62 -2.53 9.59
C GLY A 74 22.19 -3.96 9.24
N LYS A 75 21.91 -4.79 10.26
CA LYS A 75 21.36 -6.14 10.02
C LYS A 75 19.94 -6.11 9.48
N GLN A 76 19.10 -5.17 9.93
CA GLN A 76 17.76 -4.98 9.39
C GLN A 76 17.83 -4.58 7.91
N GLN A 77 18.69 -3.65 7.55
CA GLN A 77 18.93 -3.22 6.16
C GLN A 77 19.38 -4.41 5.29
N ALA A 78 20.33 -5.20 5.77
CA ALA A 78 20.81 -6.39 5.08
C ALA A 78 19.70 -7.44 4.87
N VAL A 79 18.90 -7.73 5.92
CA VAL A 79 17.77 -8.66 5.84
C VAL A 79 16.72 -8.15 4.85
N SER A 80 16.34 -6.87 4.90
CA SER A 80 15.38 -6.27 3.95
C SER A 80 15.90 -6.32 2.52
N SER A 81 17.20 -6.11 2.31
CA SER A 81 17.82 -6.17 0.98
C SER A 81 17.75 -7.59 0.37
N VAL A 82 18.03 -8.63 1.16
CA VAL A 82 17.84 -10.04 0.73
C VAL A 82 16.37 -10.34 0.44
N GLY A 83 15.49 -9.89 1.33
CA GLY A 83 14.06 -10.11 1.17
C GLY A 83 13.45 -9.37 -0.02
N GLN A 84 13.96 -8.19 -0.37
CA GLN A 84 13.52 -7.45 -1.53
C GLN A 84 13.77 -8.21 -2.83
N VAL A 85 14.94 -8.86 -2.96
CA VAL A 85 15.26 -9.72 -4.12
C VAL A 85 14.29 -10.91 -4.19
N ALA A 86 14.08 -11.61 -3.07
CA ALA A 86 13.19 -12.76 -3.01
C ALA A 86 11.73 -12.39 -3.34
N MET A 87 11.25 -11.26 -2.80
CA MET A 87 9.92 -10.75 -3.04
C MET A 87 9.71 -10.41 -4.52
N MET A 88 10.64 -9.71 -5.16
CA MET A 88 10.52 -9.35 -6.57
C MET A 88 10.64 -10.57 -7.49
N SER A 89 11.49 -11.54 -7.14
CA SER A 89 11.57 -12.82 -7.86
C SER A 89 10.22 -13.54 -7.85
N LEU A 90 9.57 -13.62 -6.69
CA LEU A 90 8.25 -14.25 -6.57
C LEU A 90 7.17 -13.46 -7.32
N TYR A 91 7.13 -12.13 -7.21
CA TYR A 91 6.20 -11.31 -8.00
C TYR A 91 6.41 -11.52 -9.51
N SER A 92 7.65 -11.45 -9.99
CA SER A 92 7.95 -11.67 -11.40
C SER A 92 7.47 -13.04 -11.88
N GLN A 93 7.69 -14.09 -11.09
CA GLN A 93 7.23 -15.44 -11.39
C GLN A 93 5.71 -15.54 -11.44
N VAL A 94 5.01 -15.05 -10.41
CA VAL A 94 3.54 -15.19 -10.32
C VAL A 94 2.85 -14.34 -11.39
N PHE A 95 3.27 -13.09 -11.60
CA PHE A 95 2.69 -12.22 -12.64
C PHE A 95 2.92 -12.76 -14.05
N SER A 96 4.04 -13.49 -14.28
CA SER A 96 4.31 -14.10 -15.59
C SER A 96 3.26 -15.14 -16.00
N HIS A 97 2.63 -15.83 -15.05
CA HIS A 97 1.51 -16.75 -15.31
C HIS A 97 0.31 -16.03 -15.92
N TYR A 98 0.14 -14.74 -15.65
CA TYR A 98 -0.90 -13.88 -16.21
C TYR A 98 -0.41 -13.03 -17.38
N GLN A 99 0.79 -13.32 -17.92
CA GLN A 99 1.44 -12.57 -19.02
C GLN A 99 1.64 -11.08 -18.71
N THR A 100 1.71 -10.72 -17.44
CA THR A 100 1.91 -9.36 -16.97
C THR A 100 3.37 -9.18 -16.54
N LYS A 101 3.99 -8.11 -17.04
CA LYS A 101 5.36 -7.74 -16.66
C LYS A 101 5.33 -6.83 -15.45
N VAL A 102 6.28 -7.01 -14.55
CA VAL A 102 6.47 -6.13 -13.38
C VAL A 102 7.85 -5.49 -13.41
N SER A 103 7.96 -4.32 -12.82
CA SER A 103 9.22 -3.63 -12.57
C SER A 103 9.38 -3.35 -11.07
N GLN A 104 10.58 -3.00 -10.65
CA GLN A 104 10.86 -2.58 -9.29
C GLN A 104 11.25 -1.11 -9.25
N LEU A 105 10.61 -0.35 -8.37
CA LEU A 105 11.00 1.01 -8.01
C LEU A 105 11.17 1.09 -6.49
N LEU A 106 12.40 1.35 -6.05
CA LEU A 106 12.72 1.57 -4.64
C LEU A 106 12.88 3.06 -4.39
N LEU A 107 12.01 3.62 -3.55
CA LEU A 107 11.97 5.04 -3.28
C LEU A 107 12.50 5.34 -1.87
N THR A 108 13.14 6.48 -1.75
CA THR A 108 13.50 7.10 -0.48
C THR A 108 12.80 8.45 -0.39
N ARG A 109 12.70 9.03 0.80
CA ARG A 109 11.96 10.27 1.03
C ARG A 109 12.49 11.46 0.20
N ASP A 110 13.76 11.49 -0.06
CA ASP A 110 14.44 12.48 -0.90
C ASP A 110 13.89 12.55 -2.34
N VAL A 111 13.28 11.47 -2.86
CA VAL A 111 12.56 11.53 -4.14
C VAL A 111 11.47 12.61 -4.16
N VAL A 112 10.83 12.87 -3.01
CA VAL A 112 9.78 13.89 -2.89
C VAL A 112 10.35 15.26 -2.54
N GLU A 113 11.51 15.28 -1.88
CA GLU A 113 12.14 16.53 -1.37
C GLU A 113 12.91 17.26 -2.47
N TYR A 114 13.51 16.53 -3.41
CA TYR A 114 14.31 17.12 -4.49
C TYR A 114 13.54 17.11 -5.82
N PRO A 115 13.28 18.30 -6.42
CA PRO A 115 12.50 18.41 -7.65
C PRO A 115 13.04 17.57 -8.82
N GLU A 116 14.36 17.45 -8.93
CA GLU A 116 15.00 16.65 -9.97
C GLU A 116 14.76 15.16 -9.78
N SER A 117 14.89 14.66 -8.55
CA SER A 117 14.58 13.27 -8.20
C SER A 117 13.11 12.94 -8.43
N LEU A 118 12.22 13.87 -8.07
CA LEU A 118 10.79 13.74 -8.33
C LEU A 118 10.48 13.66 -9.83
N ALA A 119 11.06 14.54 -10.65
CA ALA A 119 10.89 14.52 -12.10
C ALA A 119 11.37 13.19 -12.71
N ASN A 120 12.51 12.67 -12.26
CA ASN A 120 13.03 11.40 -12.70
C ASN A 120 12.12 10.23 -12.32
N ALA A 121 11.55 10.24 -11.11
CA ALA A 121 10.59 9.24 -10.68
C ALA A 121 9.30 9.28 -11.53
N ILE A 122 8.74 10.47 -11.79
CA ILE A 122 7.58 10.64 -12.68
C ILE A 122 7.88 10.07 -14.06
N ASN A 123 9.01 10.45 -14.67
CA ASN A 123 9.41 9.96 -16.00
C ASN A 123 9.54 8.43 -16.03
N ALA A 124 10.07 7.82 -14.96
CA ALA A 124 10.18 6.37 -14.87
C ALA A 124 8.81 5.70 -14.82
N PHE A 125 7.86 6.22 -14.03
CA PHE A 125 6.49 5.70 -13.97
C PHE A 125 5.79 5.81 -15.32
N GLU A 126 5.82 6.99 -15.96
CA GLU A 126 5.16 7.20 -17.26
C GLU A 126 5.73 6.26 -18.32
N SER A 127 7.06 6.12 -18.39
CA SER A 127 7.70 5.18 -19.32
C SER A 127 7.31 3.73 -19.07
N LEU A 128 7.13 3.32 -17.80
CA LEU A 128 6.65 1.97 -17.46
C LEU A 128 5.21 1.76 -17.89
N PHE A 129 4.33 2.75 -17.74
CA PHE A 129 2.96 2.68 -18.24
C PHE A 129 2.91 2.55 -19.75
N GLU A 130 3.68 3.36 -20.48
CA GLU A 130 3.80 3.27 -21.95
C GLU A 130 4.29 1.89 -22.41
N LEU A 131 5.18 1.25 -21.66
CA LEU A 131 5.69 -0.10 -21.93
C LEU A 131 4.72 -1.22 -21.51
N GLY A 132 3.58 -0.90 -20.90
CA GLY A 132 2.63 -1.87 -20.38
C GLY A 132 3.20 -2.72 -19.24
N VAL A 133 3.99 -2.11 -18.36
CA VAL A 133 4.63 -2.77 -17.21
C VAL A 133 4.02 -2.27 -15.91
N VAL A 134 3.69 -3.17 -15.00
CA VAL A 134 3.17 -2.84 -13.68
C VAL A 134 4.31 -2.50 -12.73
N PRO A 135 4.43 -1.25 -12.23
CA PRO A 135 5.43 -0.89 -11.24
C PRO A 135 5.10 -1.52 -9.87
N VAL A 136 6.06 -2.22 -9.27
CA VAL A 136 6.05 -2.64 -7.88
C VAL A 136 6.98 -1.70 -7.11
N VAL A 137 6.39 -0.96 -6.17
CA VAL A 137 7.08 0.09 -5.41
C VAL A 137 7.24 -0.35 -3.97
N ASN A 138 8.40 -0.10 -3.39
CA ASN A 138 8.66 -0.23 -1.97
C ASN A 138 9.62 0.88 -1.51
N GLU A 139 9.75 1.05 -0.19
CA GLU A 139 10.81 1.85 0.39
C GLU A 139 12.16 1.18 0.15
N ASN A 140 13.21 1.97 -0.08
CA ASN A 140 14.58 1.47 -0.16
C ASN A 140 15.16 1.28 1.25
N ASP A 141 14.68 0.25 1.94
CA ASP A 141 15.09 -0.07 3.31
C ASP A 141 16.60 -0.30 3.47
N ALA A 142 17.30 -0.62 2.37
CA ALA A 142 18.75 -0.90 2.41
C ALA A 142 19.57 0.37 2.67
N VAL A 143 19.07 1.54 2.31
CA VAL A 143 19.78 2.82 2.44
C VAL A 143 18.97 3.86 3.23
N SER A 144 17.73 3.58 3.59
CA SER A 144 16.90 4.46 4.42
C SER A 144 17.40 4.45 5.86
N VAL A 145 17.59 5.63 6.46
CA VAL A 145 17.99 5.81 7.85
C VAL A 145 17.01 6.71 8.59
N ASP A 146 16.75 6.35 9.86
CA ASP A 146 15.90 7.10 10.82
C ASP A 146 16.72 8.04 11.72
N GLU A 147 17.95 8.41 11.32
CA GLU A 147 18.79 9.27 12.16
C GLU A 147 18.37 10.74 12.08
N MET A 148 18.54 11.45 13.20
CA MET A 148 17.95 12.77 13.49
C MET A 148 18.27 13.88 12.46
N ASP A 149 19.33 13.73 11.67
CA ASP A 149 19.75 14.75 10.69
C ASP A 149 19.43 14.41 9.23
N HIS A 150 19.04 13.15 8.94
CA HIS A 150 18.68 12.68 7.59
C HIS A 150 17.52 11.70 7.63
N ALA A 151 16.32 12.19 7.93
CA ALA A 151 15.09 11.38 7.92
C ALA A 151 14.73 10.98 6.48
N THR A 152 15.44 9.99 5.91
CA THR A 152 15.18 9.50 4.55
C THR A 152 14.04 8.48 4.47
N LYS A 153 13.51 8.06 5.61
CA LYS A 153 12.46 7.05 5.72
C LYS A 153 11.06 7.65 5.60
N PHE A 154 10.18 7.02 4.84
CA PHE A 154 8.78 7.41 4.77
C PHE A 154 8.00 7.13 6.06
N GLY A 155 8.50 6.22 6.88
CA GLY A 155 7.90 5.80 8.15
C GLY A 155 7.02 4.56 8.01
N ASP A 156 6.14 4.49 7.01
CA ASP A 156 5.39 3.29 6.65
C ASP A 156 4.92 3.33 5.19
N ASN A 157 4.51 2.16 4.68
CA ASN A 157 4.04 2.03 3.29
C ASN A 157 2.62 2.59 3.08
N ASP A 158 1.86 2.93 4.12
CA ASP A 158 0.61 3.66 3.99
C ASP A 158 0.91 5.06 3.44
N ARG A 159 1.83 5.79 4.10
CA ARG A 159 2.30 7.09 3.64
C ARG A 159 2.97 7.03 2.26
N LEU A 160 3.84 6.03 2.05
CA LEU A 160 4.48 5.84 0.74
C LEU A 160 3.43 5.67 -0.37
N SER A 161 2.36 4.91 -0.13
CA SER A 161 1.30 4.70 -1.13
C SER A 161 0.54 5.98 -1.48
N ALA A 162 0.28 6.86 -0.51
CA ALA A 162 -0.34 8.16 -0.77
C ALA A 162 0.59 9.10 -1.56
N ILE A 163 1.89 9.08 -1.27
CA ILE A 163 2.91 9.81 -2.02
C ILE A 163 3.00 9.28 -3.46
N VAL A 164 3.05 7.96 -3.63
CA VAL A 164 3.06 7.35 -4.97
C VAL A 164 1.79 7.72 -5.74
N ALA A 165 0.61 7.68 -5.10
CA ALA A 165 -0.65 8.11 -5.72
C ALA A 165 -0.57 9.56 -6.22
N LYS A 166 0.05 10.45 -5.45
CA LYS A 166 0.32 11.83 -5.87
C LYS A 166 1.28 11.91 -7.05
N ILE A 167 2.42 11.21 -6.98
CA ILE A 167 3.47 11.23 -8.02
C ILE A 167 2.91 10.80 -9.37
N VAL A 168 2.10 9.73 -9.38
CA VAL A 168 1.55 9.18 -10.62
C VAL A 168 0.21 9.80 -11.01
N GLY A 169 -0.34 10.75 -10.24
CA GLY A 169 -1.66 11.33 -10.50
C GLY A 169 -2.78 10.27 -10.51
N ALA A 170 -2.78 9.37 -9.51
CA ALA A 170 -3.76 8.29 -9.45
C ALA A 170 -5.17 8.82 -9.15
N ASP A 171 -6.17 8.26 -9.83
CA ASP A 171 -7.58 8.55 -9.58
C ASP A 171 -8.07 7.92 -8.27
N LEU A 172 -7.47 6.76 -7.90
CA LEU A 172 -7.88 5.98 -6.75
C LEU A 172 -6.65 5.31 -6.08
N LEU A 173 -6.61 5.37 -4.76
CA LEU A 173 -5.76 4.55 -3.91
C LEU A 173 -6.61 3.47 -3.22
N ILE A 174 -6.31 2.19 -3.41
CA ILE A 174 -6.89 1.10 -2.61
C ILE A 174 -5.86 0.64 -1.59
N MET A 175 -6.19 0.81 -0.32
CA MET A 175 -5.33 0.42 0.79
C MET A 175 -5.87 -0.85 1.44
N LEU A 176 -5.18 -1.97 1.23
CA LEU A 176 -5.48 -3.25 1.85
C LEU A 176 -4.91 -3.30 3.27
N SER A 177 -5.74 -3.65 4.23
CA SER A 177 -5.43 -3.70 5.65
C SER A 177 -5.94 -5.00 6.27
N ASP A 178 -5.65 -5.21 7.55
CA ASP A 178 -6.17 -6.28 8.41
C ASP A 178 -7.53 -5.96 9.03
N ILE A 179 -8.11 -4.77 8.72
CA ILE A 179 -9.42 -4.33 9.18
C ILE A 179 -10.33 -4.01 7.99
N ASP A 180 -11.64 -4.09 8.21
CA ASP A 180 -12.64 -3.90 7.15
C ASP A 180 -12.75 -2.46 6.65
N GLY A 181 -12.24 -1.48 7.39
CA GLY A 181 -12.25 -0.07 7.06
C GLY A 181 -12.19 0.81 8.31
N LEU A 182 -12.66 2.04 8.22
CA LEU A 182 -12.75 2.96 9.34
C LEU A 182 -14.06 2.72 10.12
N PHE A 183 -13.94 2.45 11.41
CA PHE A 183 -15.08 2.35 12.33
C PHE A 183 -15.26 3.66 13.12
N ASP A 184 -16.45 3.86 13.66
CA ASP A 184 -16.76 4.98 14.56
C ASP A 184 -16.01 4.88 15.90
N LYS A 185 -15.66 3.66 16.31
CA LYS A 185 -14.86 3.33 17.50
C LYS A 185 -14.11 2.03 17.28
N ASN A 186 -13.17 1.70 18.18
CA ASN A 186 -12.32 0.51 18.01
C ASN A 186 -13.12 -0.80 18.07
N PRO A 187 -13.26 -1.57 16.97
CA PRO A 187 -14.06 -2.80 16.94
C PRO A 187 -13.47 -3.94 17.80
N ASN A 188 -12.20 -3.88 18.17
CA ASN A 188 -11.59 -4.85 19.08
C ASN A 188 -11.93 -4.60 20.55
N VAL A 189 -12.51 -3.46 20.86
CA VAL A 189 -12.89 -3.05 22.22
C VAL A 189 -14.42 -2.95 22.38
N TYR A 190 -15.11 -2.54 21.33
CA TYR A 190 -16.54 -2.26 21.33
C TYR A 190 -17.27 -3.14 20.30
N GLU A 191 -18.08 -4.08 20.77
CA GLU A 191 -18.86 -5.01 19.93
C GLU A 191 -19.89 -4.28 19.03
N ASP A 192 -20.35 -3.10 19.46
CA ASP A 192 -21.30 -2.25 18.74
C ASP A 192 -20.61 -1.22 17.82
N ALA A 193 -19.33 -1.40 17.53
CA ALA A 193 -18.61 -0.54 16.58
C ALA A 193 -19.20 -0.69 15.17
N THR A 194 -19.46 0.44 14.52
CA THR A 194 -20.05 0.48 13.17
C THR A 194 -19.06 0.95 12.13
N LEU A 195 -19.03 0.26 10.98
CA LEU A 195 -18.16 0.59 9.85
C LEU A 195 -18.69 1.86 9.16
N ARG A 196 -17.85 2.88 9.05
CA ARG A 196 -18.12 4.08 8.24
C ARG A 196 -17.89 3.75 6.76
N SER A 197 -18.95 3.60 6.00
CA SER A 197 -18.83 3.26 4.56
C SER A 197 -18.34 4.42 3.69
N TYR A 198 -18.49 5.67 4.14
CA TYR A 198 -18.15 6.88 3.40
C TYR A 198 -17.66 7.99 4.33
N VAL A 199 -16.59 8.66 3.94
CA VAL A 199 -15.97 9.78 4.64
C VAL A 199 -15.71 10.91 3.63
N PRO A 200 -16.54 11.98 3.63
CA PRO A 200 -16.34 13.12 2.74
C PRO A 200 -15.26 14.11 3.22
N GLU A 201 -15.04 14.14 4.53
CA GLU A 201 -14.12 15.04 5.19
C GLU A 201 -13.46 14.37 6.38
N ILE A 202 -12.18 14.67 6.62
CA ILE A 202 -11.45 14.17 7.80
C ILE A 202 -11.54 15.22 8.89
N THR A 203 -12.51 15.03 9.78
CA THR A 203 -12.77 15.92 10.91
C THR A 203 -11.82 15.64 12.08
N GLU A 204 -11.74 16.58 13.05
CA GLU A 204 -11.00 16.39 14.30
C GLU A 204 -11.52 15.17 15.09
N GLU A 205 -12.82 14.88 15.02
CA GLU A 205 -13.42 13.69 15.64
C GLU A 205 -12.84 12.38 15.06
N ILE A 206 -12.70 12.31 13.72
CA ILE A 206 -12.09 11.16 13.03
C ILE A 206 -10.63 11.01 13.44
N LEU A 207 -9.87 12.10 13.49
CA LEU A 207 -8.48 12.09 13.94
C LEU A 207 -8.35 11.63 15.39
N ALA A 208 -9.21 12.14 16.28
CA ALA A 208 -9.22 11.76 17.68
C ALA A 208 -9.58 10.26 17.88
N SER A 209 -10.55 9.74 17.11
CA SER A 209 -10.95 8.33 17.16
C SER A 209 -9.84 7.37 16.73
N ALA A 210 -8.98 7.81 15.82
CA ALA A 210 -7.82 7.03 15.33
C ALA A 210 -6.61 7.04 16.27
N GLY A 211 -6.50 8.08 17.12
CA GLY A 211 -5.38 8.25 18.08
C GLY A 211 -5.57 7.57 19.43
N GLY A 212 -6.66 6.85 19.66
CA GLY A 212 -6.98 6.22 20.95
C GLY A 212 -5.92 5.23 21.44
N ALA A 213 -5.62 5.26 22.74
CA ALA A 213 -4.66 4.41 23.44
C ALA A 213 -5.05 2.93 23.29
N GLY A 214 -4.35 2.20 22.44
CA GLY A 214 -4.60 0.76 22.23
C GLY A 214 -3.96 0.14 20.99
N SER A 215 -3.45 0.93 20.06
CA SER A 215 -2.78 0.38 18.86
C SER A 215 -1.35 -0.07 19.20
N LYS A 216 -1.20 -1.23 19.84
CA LYS A 216 0.10 -1.92 20.06
C LYS A 216 0.64 -2.61 18.80
N PHE A 217 -0.01 -2.48 17.66
CA PHE A 217 0.33 -3.21 16.44
C PHE A 217 0.84 -2.27 15.34
N GLY A 218 2.17 -2.24 15.18
CA GLY A 218 2.88 -1.79 13.99
C GLY A 218 2.92 -0.26 13.78
N THR A 219 3.89 0.18 12.99
CA THR A 219 4.08 1.57 12.54
C THR A 219 2.95 2.08 11.63
N GLY A 220 2.03 1.21 11.15
CA GLY A 220 0.93 1.48 10.23
C GLY A 220 -0.47 1.46 10.89
N GLY A 221 -0.66 2.08 12.07
CA GLY A 221 -1.97 2.16 12.74
C GLY A 221 -3.03 2.96 11.96
N MET A 222 -4.27 3.02 12.48
CA MET A 222 -5.38 3.77 11.85
C MET A 222 -5.01 5.23 11.56
N MET A 223 -4.23 5.87 12.44
CA MET A 223 -3.76 7.24 12.26
C MET A 223 -2.95 7.42 10.97
N SER A 224 -2.07 6.45 10.62
CA SER A 224 -1.31 6.50 9.38
C SER A 224 -2.22 6.44 8.14
N LYS A 225 -3.25 5.59 8.18
CA LYS A 225 -4.23 5.45 7.10
C LYS A 225 -5.06 6.72 6.90
N ILE A 226 -5.46 7.37 8.01
CA ILE A 226 -6.19 8.65 7.94
C ILE A 226 -5.29 9.78 7.41
N LYS A 227 -4.02 9.85 7.83
CA LYS A 227 -3.07 10.81 7.25
C LYS A 227 -2.85 10.57 5.75
N SER A 228 -2.83 9.32 5.32
CA SER A 228 -2.77 8.98 3.90
C SER A 228 -4.02 9.43 3.14
N ALA A 229 -5.21 9.29 3.74
CA ALA A 229 -6.46 9.81 3.18
C ALA A 229 -6.46 11.35 3.08
N GLN A 230 -5.88 12.08 4.05
CA GLN A 230 -5.70 13.53 3.96
C GLN A 230 -4.83 13.92 2.74
N MET A 231 -3.70 13.22 2.55
CA MET A 231 -2.83 13.46 1.38
C MET A 231 -3.55 13.18 0.05
N VAL A 232 -4.39 12.15 0.02
CA VAL A 232 -5.21 11.81 -1.17
C VAL A 232 -6.23 12.90 -1.45
N PHE A 233 -6.87 13.48 -0.43
CA PHE A 233 -7.79 14.60 -0.57
C PHE A 233 -7.11 15.87 -1.11
N GLU A 234 -5.89 16.17 -0.64
CA GLU A 234 -5.10 17.30 -1.15
C GLU A 234 -4.81 17.21 -2.66
N ASN A 235 -4.86 16.01 -3.20
CA ASN A 235 -4.64 15.72 -4.62
C ASN A 235 -5.94 15.53 -5.42
N HIS A 236 -7.10 15.82 -4.85
CA HIS A 236 -8.41 15.59 -5.46
C HIS A 236 -8.65 14.16 -5.93
N SER A 237 -7.98 13.21 -5.31
CA SER A 237 -8.12 11.77 -5.56
C SER A 237 -9.03 11.10 -4.53
N GLN A 238 -9.32 9.83 -4.71
CA GLN A 238 -10.14 9.03 -3.81
C GLN A 238 -9.30 7.93 -3.15
N MET A 239 -9.72 7.48 -1.96
CA MET A 239 -9.12 6.32 -1.32
C MET A 239 -10.20 5.35 -0.85
N VAL A 240 -9.97 4.05 -1.02
CA VAL A 240 -10.73 2.99 -0.36
C VAL A 240 -9.82 2.26 0.62
N LEU A 241 -10.19 2.28 1.90
CA LEU A 241 -9.59 1.43 2.92
C LEU A 241 -10.46 0.19 3.09
N MET A 242 -9.88 -0.99 2.90
CA MET A 242 -10.63 -2.24 2.95
C MET A 242 -9.78 -3.41 3.49
N ASN A 243 -10.46 -4.46 3.91
CA ASN A 243 -9.81 -5.69 4.32
C ASN A 243 -9.10 -6.36 3.13
N GLY A 244 -7.84 -6.75 3.35
CA GLY A 244 -7.00 -7.43 2.36
C GLY A 244 -7.11 -8.97 2.39
N GLU A 245 -8.04 -9.52 3.17
CA GLU A 245 -8.23 -10.98 3.28
C GLU A 245 -8.58 -11.60 1.92
N ASN A 246 -9.40 -10.92 1.11
CA ASN A 246 -9.72 -11.35 -0.24
C ASN A 246 -9.37 -10.23 -1.24
N PRO A 247 -8.19 -10.29 -1.90
CA PRO A 247 -7.82 -9.29 -2.91
C PRO A 247 -8.80 -9.17 -4.08
N ARG A 248 -9.59 -10.21 -4.38
CA ARG A 248 -10.61 -10.17 -5.45
C ARG A 248 -11.73 -9.17 -5.17
N ASP A 249 -11.92 -8.76 -3.92
CA ASP A 249 -12.88 -7.74 -3.55
C ASP A 249 -12.54 -6.35 -4.13
N ILE A 250 -11.29 -6.12 -4.56
CA ILE A 250 -10.90 -4.94 -5.34
C ILE A 250 -11.76 -4.82 -6.61
N LEU A 251 -11.97 -5.93 -7.34
CA LEU A 251 -12.78 -5.93 -8.56
C LEU A 251 -14.25 -5.55 -8.24
N ARG A 252 -14.79 -6.10 -7.15
CA ARG A 252 -16.16 -5.78 -6.69
C ARG A 252 -16.30 -4.32 -6.25
N VAL A 253 -15.26 -3.76 -5.60
CA VAL A 253 -15.23 -2.33 -5.24
C VAL A 253 -15.31 -1.47 -6.49
N LEU A 254 -14.51 -1.78 -7.51
CA LEU A 254 -14.54 -1.04 -8.78
C LEU A 254 -15.87 -1.18 -9.53
N GLU A 255 -16.61 -2.27 -9.34
CA GLU A 255 -17.98 -2.48 -9.82
C GLU A 255 -19.04 -1.76 -8.96
N GLY A 256 -18.63 -1.02 -7.93
CA GLY A 256 -19.50 -0.20 -7.08
C GLY A 256 -20.00 -0.87 -5.81
N ALA A 257 -19.44 -2.03 -5.41
CA ALA A 257 -19.77 -2.66 -4.14
C ALA A 257 -19.32 -1.79 -2.95
N LYS A 258 -20.15 -1.76 -1.91
CA LYS A 258 -19.89 -1.00 -0.67
C LYS A 258 -19.00 -1.80 0.29
N ILE A 259 -17.81 -2.19 -0.16
CA ILE A 259 -16.80 -2.86 0.66
C ILE A 259 -15.85 -1.79 1.20
N GLY A 260 -15.47 -1.85 2.47
CA GLY A 260 -14.57 -0.91 3.09
C GLY A 260 -15.13 0.51 3.24
N THR A 261 -14.26 1.44 3.57
CA THR A 261 -14.52 2.88 3.70
C THR A 261 -14.01 3.63 2.47
N LEU A 262 -14.90 4.35 1.81
CA LEU A 262 -14.56 5.28 0.74
C LEU A 262 -14.29 6.66 1.34
N PHE A 263 -13.10 7.19 1.13
CA PHE A 263 -12.71 8.56 1.37
C PHE A 263 -12.77 9.32 0.03
N LYS A 264 -13.70 10.24 -0.09
CA LYS A 264 -13.91 11.07 -1.28
C LYS A 264 -14.55 12.37 -0.86
N GLN A 265 -13.93 13.50 -1.22
CA GLN A 265 -14.52 14.83 -1.03
C GLN A 265 -15.83 14.94 -1.85
N GLU A 266 -16.79 15.70 -1.32
CA GLU A 266 -17.97 16.08 -2.09
C GLU A 266 -17.58 17.17 -3.09
N ASP A 267 -18.05 17.04 -4.33
CA ASP A 267 -17.81 18.00 -5.42
C ASP A 267 -18.47 19.35 -5.14
#